data_37256d8be369c5410c373f295c1c03e4
#
_entry.id   37256d8be369c5410c373f295c1c03e4
#
_cell.length_a   1.000
_cell.length_b   1.000
_cell.length_c   1.000
_cell.angle_alpha   90.00
_cell.angle_beta   90.00
_cell.angle_gamma   90.00
#
_symmetry.space_group_name_H-M   'P 1'
#
loop_
_entity.id
_entity.type
_entity.pdbx_description
1 polymer ?
#
loop_
_entity_poly.entity_id
_entity_poly.type
_entity_poly.pdbx_seq_one_letter_code
_entity_poly.pdbx_strand_id
1 'polypeptide(L)'
;KIIAKIDNIEKEILILSGVSNRKTIVCNENGEYLIYLSDRYGFNNPDDLWESSSDAVILGDSTTLGECVPYGNDISSILRNENKKLIINLGMGGNGPLLQLATLKEYQPLTNSNKIIWVYYEGNDLLDIYNEKKNKILLNYFDKEFKQDLYKIQNSIDNKILKLIEQQYKNYQKNKYISFFLLSEVRENLKNFLKGKKSNQPYLKFKYNVPR
;
A
#
# COMPACT_ATOMS: atom_id res chain seq x y z
N LYS A 1 3.31 6.62 -3.79
CA LYS A 1 1.97 7.05 -3.33
C LYS A 1 1.24 7.79 -4.45
N ILE A 2 -0.08 7.70 -4.46
CA ILE A 2 -0.91 8.22 -5.54
C ILE A 2 -1.45 9.59 -5.14
N ILE A 3 -1.01 10.63 -5.85
CA ILE A 3 -1.70 11.91 -5.88
C ILE A 3 -2.65 11.86 -7.08
N ALA A 4 -3.92 12.11 -6.86
CA ALA A 4 -4.92 11.96 -7.89
C ALA A 4 -5.91 13.12 -7.89
N LYS A 5 -6.33 13.50 -9.10
CA LYS A 5 -7.58 14.24 -9.30
C LYS A 5 -8.70 13.20 -9.38
N ILE A 6 -9.71 13.38 -8.57
CA ILE A 6 -10.93 12.56 -8.58
C ILE A 6 -12.00 13.35 -9.32
N ASP A 7 -12.75 12.65 -10.16
CA ASP A 7 -13.88 13.24 -10.87
C ASP A 7 -14.82 13.89 -9.85
N ASN A 8 -15.21 15.14 -10.10
CA ASN A 8 -16.02 15.99 -9.21
C ASN A 8 -15.34 16.54 -7.94
N ILE A 9 -14.04 16.40 -7.79
CA ILE A 9 -13.27 17.04 -6.73
C ILE A 9 -12.25 17.99 -7.38
N GLU A 10 -12.40 19.31 -7.13
CA GLU A 10 -11.51 20.32 -7.72
C GLU A 10 -10.06 20.22 -7.24
N LYS A 11 -9.84 19.62 -6.06
CA LYS A 11 -8.52 19.50 -5.43
C LYS A 11 -7.86 18.17 -5.75
N GLU A 12 -6.54 18.19 -5.85
CA GLU A 12 -5.75 16.98 -5.82
C GLU A 12 -5.82 16.36 -4.43
N ILE A 13 -6.00 15.05 -4.37
CA ILE A 13 -5.98 14.29 -3.12
C ILE A 13 -4.78 13.35 -3.08
N LEU A 14 -4.28 13.12 -1.88
CA LEU A 14 -3.30 12.08 -1.61
C LEU A 14 -4.04 10.85 -1.07
N ILE A 15 -4.03 9.77 -1.82
CA ILE A 15 -4.64 8.50 -1.42
C ILE A 15 -3.75 7.83 -0.38
N LEU A 16 -4.33 7.51 0.78
CA LEU A 16 -3.63 6.96 1.94
C LEU A 16 -3.95 5.49 2.21
N SER A 17 -5.00 4.96 1.58
CA SER A 17 -5.49 3.59 1.77
C SER A 17 -5.51 2.79 0.46
N GLY A 18 -5.91 1.53 0.54
CA GLY A 18 -6.12 0.65 -0.61
C GLY A 18 -7.55 0.71 -1.17
N VAL A 19 -7.88 -0.28 -2.01
CA VAL A 19 -9.25 -0.48 -2.51
C VAL A 19 -10.07 -1.20 -1.44
N SER A 20 -11.29 -0.72 -1.18
CA SER A 20 -12.17 -1.28 -0.16
C SER A 20 -12.77 -2.62 -0.57
N ASN A 21 -13.02 -3.50 0.41
CA ASN A 21 -13.74 -4.77 0.26
C ASN A 21 -13.21 -5.64 -0.90
N ARG A 22 -11.88 -5.73 -1.07
CA ARG A 22 -11.24 -6.46 -2.15
C ARG A 22 -10.18 -7.44 -1.66
N LYS A 23 -10.11 -8.60 -2.31
CA LYS A 23 -8.96 -9.49 -2.16
C LYS A 23 -7.72 -8.78 -2.68
N THR A 24 -6.78 -8.52 -1.79
CA THR A 24 -5.56 -7.75 -2.06
C THR A 24 -4.36 -8.65 -1.89
N ILE A 25 -3.52 -8.71 -2.92
CA ILE A 25 -2.27 -9.46 -2.88
C ILE A 25 -1.24 -8.62 -2.13
N VAL A 26 -0.66 -9.18 -1.08
CA VAL A 26 0.35 -8.52 -0.25
C VAL A 26 1.76 -8.91 -0.68
N CYS A 27 1.94 -10.17 -1.02
CA CYS A 27 3.26 -10.75 -1.22
C CYS A 27 3.22 -11.98 -2.12
N ASN A 28 4.34 -12.25 -2.78
CA ASN A 28 4.61 -13.50 -3.49
C ASN A 28 6.13 -13.76 -3.48
N GLU A 29 6.68 -14.12 -2.33
CA GLU A 29 8.13 -14.40 -2.23
C GLU A 29 8.47 -15.85 -2.59
N ASN A 30 7.59 -16.78 -2.27
CA ASN A 30 7.81 -18.22 -2.41
C ASN A 30 6.98 -18.87 -3.54
N GLY A 31 6.43 -18.07 -4.45
CA GLY A 31 5.55 -18.56 -5.51
C GLY A 31 4.09 -18.71 -5.08
N GLU A 32 3.78 -18.49 -3.81
CA GLU A 32 2.42 -18.46 -3.28
C GLU A 32 1.99 -17.02 -3.00
N TYR A 33 0.77 -16.67 -3.44
CA TYR A 33 0.21 -15.35 -3.19
C TYR A 33 -0.39 -15.28 -1.80
N LEU A 34 0.15 -14.41 -0.95
CA LEU A 34 -0.48 -14.06 0.31
C LEU A 34 -1.53 -12.98 0.05
N ILE A 35 -2.75 -13.26 0.48
CA ILE A 35 -3.93 -12.45 0.17
C ILE A 35 -4.68 -12.14 1.46
N TYR A 36 -5.09 -10.89 1.61
CA TYR A 36 -6.09 -10.51 2.61
C TYR A 36 -7.33 -9.91 1.94
N LEU A 37 -8.46 -9.90 2.65
CA LEU A 37 -9.63 -9.13 2.27
C LEU A 37 -9.55 -7.77 2.95
N SER A 38 -9.45 -6.70 2.16
CA SER A 38 -9.43 -5.34 2.72
C SER A 38 -10.77 -4.96 3.31
N ASP A 39 -10.74 -4.14 4.35
CA ASP A 39 -11.93 -3.55 4.98
C ASP A 39 -12.58 -2.47 4.10
N ARG A 40 -13.65 -1.84 4.61
CA ARG A 40 -14.40 -0.76 3.94
C ARG A 40 -13.57 0.48 3.59
N TYR A 41 -12.39 0.62 4.14
CA TYR A 41 -11.46 1.73 3.87
C TYR A 41 -10.16 1.27 3.18
N GLY A 42 -10.03 -0.02 2.85
CA GLY A 42 -8.90 -0.56 2.11
C GLY A 42 -7.69 -0.97 2.95
N PHE A 43 -7.84 -1.13 4.29
CA PHE A 43 -6.81 -1.64 5.19
C PHE A 43 -6.95 -3.14 5.45
N ASN A 44 -5.94 -3.74 6.08
CA ASN A 44 -5.94 -5.16 6.45
C ASN A 44 -6.63 -5.36 7.81
N ASN A 45 -7.94 -5.30 7.82
CA ASN A 45 -8.77 -5.56 8.99
C ASN A 45 -9.97 -6.42 8.64
N PRO A 46 -10.54 -7.18 9.60
CA PRO A 46 -11.94 -7.57 9.59
C PRO A 46 -12.82 -6.32 9.55
N ASP A 47 -13.80 -6.29 8.64
CA ASP A 47 -14.59 -5.07 8.40
C ASP A 47 -15.48 -4.68 9.58
N ASP A 48 -15.97 -5.67 10.33
CA ASP A 48 -16.83 -5.51 11.51
C ASP A 48 -16.15 -4.76 12.67
N LEU A 49 -14.82 -4.67 12.69
CA LEU A 49 -14.11 -3.89 13.70
C LEU A 49 -14.44 -2.38 13.66
N TRP A 50 -14.90 -1.88 12.52
CA TRP A 50 -15.31 -0.48 12.38
C TRP A 50 -16.70 -0.16 12.99
N GLU A 51 -17.47 -1.19 13.37
CA GLU A 51 -18.78 -1.03 14.00
C GLU A 51 -18.70 -0.76 15.52
N SER A 52 -17.54 -0.99 16.11
CA SER A 52 -17.33 -0.91 17.55
C SER A 52 -16.23 0.10 17.89
N SER A 53 -16.22 0.56 19.15
CA SER A 53 -15.07 1.31 19.67
C SER A 53 -13.86 0.40 19.78
N SER A 54 -12.76 0.79 19.16
CA SER A 54 -11.52 0.01 19.21
C SER A 54 -10.71 0.29 20.48
N ASP A 55 -9.98 -0.73 20.97
CA ASP A 55 -9.08 -0.60 22.12
C ASP A 55 -7.85 0.24 21.79
N ALA A 56 -7.35 0.09 20.56
CA ALA A 56 -6.20 0.84 20.03
C ALA A 56 -6.17 0.84 18.51
N VAL A 57 -5.44 1.80 17.97
CA VAL A 57 -5.07 1.86 16.56
C VAL A 57 -3.59 1.55 16.45
N ILE A 58 -3.19 0.70 15.51
CA ILE A 58 -1.78 0.45 15.19
C ILE A 58 -1.41 1.13 13.88
N LEU A 59 -0.28 1.84 13.88
CA LEU A 59 0.28 2.55 12.72
C LEU A 59 1.65 2.01 12.38
N GLY A 60 2.00 2.07 11.11
CA GLY A 60 3.31 1.71 10.60
C GLY A 60 3.30 1.50 9.09
N ASP A 61 4.34 0.86 8.63
CA ASP A 61 4.61 0.55 7.22
C ASP A 61 4.15 -0.87 6.82
N SER A 62 4.95 -1.52 5.97
CA SER A 62 4.73 -2.89 5.50
C SER A 62 4.77 -3.93 6.62
N THR A 63 5.55 -3.71 7.67
CA THR A 63 5.61 -4.59 8.83
C THR A 63 4.28 -4.59 9.58
N THR A 64 3.70 -3.43 9.76
CA THR A 64 2.38 -3.27 10.39
C THR A 64 1.26 -3.80 9.52
N LEU A 65 1.32 -3.56 8.20
CA LEU A 65 0.38 -4.15 7.24
C LEU A 65 0.33 -5.69 7.33
N GLY A 66 1.43 -6.32 7.73
CA GLY A 66 1.64 -7.77 7.67
C GLY A 66 2.11 -8.24 6.30
N GLU A 67 2.94 -7.42 5.59
CA GLU A 67 3.49 -7.80 4.29
C GLU A 67 4.34 -9.07 4.42
N CYS A 68 4.10 -10.05 3.53
CA CYS A 68 4.74 -11.36 3.53
C CYS A 68 4.49 -12.24 4.78
N VAL A 69 3.46 -11.91 5.55
CA VAL A 69 3.03 -12.71 6.70
C VAL A 69 1.70 -13.39 6.36
N PRO A 70 1.54 -14.70 6.63
CA PRO A 70 0.26 -15.38 6.43
C PRO A 70 -0.87 -14.67 7.17
N TYR A 71 -2.06 -14.60 6.53
CA TYR A 71 -3.23 -13.98 7.13
C TYR A 71 -3.52 -14.53 8.53
N GLY A 72 -3.75 -13.63 9.47
CA GLY A 72 -4.00 -13.97 10.88
C GLY A 72 -2.74 -14.04 11.75
N ASN A 73 -1.54 -13.98 11.16
CA ASN A 73 -0.27 -14.01 11.89
C ASN A 73 0.44 -12.65 11.92
N ASP A 74 -0.17 -11.61 11.37
CA ASP A 74 0.30 -10.25 11.51
C ASP A 74 0.14 -9.73 12.94
N ILE A 75 0.89 -8.67 13.30
CA ILE A 75 0.92 -8.12 14.66
C ILE A 75 -0.49 -7.81 15.17
N SER A 76 -1.34 -7.21 14.34
CA SER A 76 -2.69 -6.82 14.74
C SER A 76 -3.57 -8.03 14.99
N SER A 77 -3.48 -9.04 14.15
CA SER A 77 -4.23 -10.30 14.28
C SER A 77 -3.82 -11.07 15.53
N ILE A 78 -2.53 -11.12 15.84
CA ILE A 78 -2.03 -11.74 17.08
C ILE A 78 -2.57 -11.00 18.30
N LEU A 79 -2.50 -9.66 18.32
CA LEU A 79 -3.02 -8.85 19.42
C LEU A 79 -4.53 -9.05 19.61
N ARG A 80 -5.29 -9.19 18.51
CA ARG A 80 -6.73 -9.48 18.57
C ARG A 80 -7.02 -10.86 19.17
N ASN A 81 -6.30 -11.88 18.69
CA ASN A 81 -6.55 -13.26 19.05
C ASN A 81 -6.11 -13.60 20.47
N GLU A 82 -4.88 -13.20 20.85
CA GLU A 82 -4.30 -13.56 22.14
C GLU A 82 -4.83 -12.68 23.29
N ASN A 83 -5.04 -11.39 23.02
CA ASN A 83 -5.42 -10.44 24.06
C ASN A 83 -6.91 -10.05 24.02
N LYS A 84 -7.69 -10.58 23.07
CA LYS A 84 -9.10 -10.24 22.85
C LYS A 84 -9.32 -8.72 22.74
N LYS A 85 -8.41 -8.03 22.08
CA LYS A 85 -8.43 -6.58 21.90
C LYS A 85 -8.93 -6.22 20.50
N LEU A 86 -9.76 -5.19 20.43
CA LEU A 86 -10.22 -4.63 19.16
C LEU A 86 -9.14 -3.65 18.64
N ILE A 87 -8.24 -4.14 17.81
CA ILE A 87 -7.13 -3.37 17.24
C ILE A 87 -7.44 -3.05 15.78
N ILE A 88 -7.46 -1.78 15.42
CA ILE A 88 -7.55 -1.32 14.03
C ILE A 88 -6.14 -1.15 13.47
N ASN A 89 -5.85 -1.86 12.40
CA ASN A 89 -4.57 -1.77 11.67
C ASN A 89 -4.69 -0.71 10.57
N LEU A 90 -3.90 0.36 10.66
CA LEU A 90 -3.76 1.40 9.63
C LEU A 90 -2.39 1.33 8.93
N GLY A 91 -1.67 0.23 9.06
CA GLY A 91 -0.40 -0.02 8.38
C GLY A 91 -0.58 -0.12 6.87
N MET A 92 0.34 0.49 6.12
CA MET A 92 0.36 0.45 4.65
C MET A 92 1.79 0.37 4.13
N GLY A 93 2.05 -0.56 3.24
CA GLY A 93 3.37 -0.75 2.64
C GLY A 93 3.96 0.54 2.04
N GLY A 94 5.18 0.86 2.45
CA GLY A 94 5.93 2.05 2.01
C GLY A 94 5.37 3.37 2.57
N ASN A 95 4.66 3.35 3.70
CA ASN A 95 4.31 4.55 4.45
C ASN A 95 5.47 4.93 5.37
N GLY A 96 6.07 6.09 5.15
CA GLY A 96 6.93 6.72 6.14
C GLY A 96 6.12 7.53 7.15
N PRO A 97 6.79 8.15 8.13
CA PRO A 97 6.14 8.80 9.27
C PRO A 97 5.13 9.90 8.94
N LEU A 98 5.32 10.69 7.86
CA LEU A 98 4.35 11.72 7.50
C LEU A 98 3.08 11.13 6.87
N LEU A 99 3.22 10.06 6.08
CA LEU A 99 2.06 9.31 5.57
C LEU A 99 1.32 8.62 6.71
N GLN A 100 2.03 8.08 7.69
CA GLN A 100 1.45 7.48 8.89
C GLN A 100 0.69 8.52 9.70
N LEU A 101 1.24 9.72 9.91
CA LEU A 101 0.54 10.84 10.54
C LEU A 101 -0.73 11.24 9.77
N ALA A 102 -0.65 11.37 8.46
CA ALA A 102 -1.79 11.68 7.61
C ALA A 102 -2.89 10.61 7.73
N THR A 103 -2.51 9.33 7.66
CA THR A 103 -3.42 8.20 7.82
C THR A 103 -4.09 8.21 9.20
N LEU A 104 -3.33 8.50 10.25
CA LEU A 104 -3.87 8.64 11.61
C LEU A 104 -4.95 9.71 11.66
N LYS A 105 -4.66 10.91 11.14
CA LYS A 105 -5.60 12.04 11.18
C LYS A 105 -6.88 11.80 10.40
N GLU A 106 -6.81 11.02 9.31
CA GLU A 106 -7.99 10.69 8.49
C GLU A 106 -8.87 9.60 9.14
N TYR A 107 -8.27 8.55 9.70
CA TYR A 107 -9.03 7.33 10.04
C TYR A 107 -9.15 7.05 11.54
N GLN A 108 -8.21 7.50 12.39
CA GLN A 108 -8.32 7.28 13.84
C GLN A 108 -9.61 7.88 14.45
N PRO A 109 -10.11 9.05 14.03
CA PRO A 109 -11.34 9.59 14.59
C PRO A 109 -12.57 8.68 14.39
N LEU A 110 -12.54 7.78 13.40
CA LEU A 110 -13.62 6.83 13.11
C LEU A 110 -13.61 5.64 14.06
N THR A 111 -12.52 5.42 14.79
CA THR A 111 -12.32 4.23 15.63
C THR A 111 -12.78 4.42 17.09
N ASN A 112 -13.10 5.66 17.47
CA ASN A 112 -13.38 6.06 18.86
C ASN A 112 -12.27 5.67 19.86
N SER A 113 -11.06 5.36 19.39
CA SER A 113 -9.91 5.02 20.22
C SER A 113 -9.02 6.23 20.45
N ASN A 114 -8.52 6.35 21.68
CA ASN A 114 -7.50 7.34 22.05
C ASN A 114 -6.11 6.72 22.26
N LYS A 115 -5.97 5.41 22.03
CA LYS A 115 -4.70 4.70 22.16
C LYS A 115 -4.13 4.42 20.78
N ILE A 116 -2.86 4.78 20.61
CA ILE A 116 -2.12 4.60 19.37
C ILE A 116 -0.87 3.79 19.67
N ILE A 117 -0.66 2.73 18.89
CA ILE A 117 0.57 1.95 18.85
C ILE A 117 1.29 2.34 17.58
N TRP A 118 2.42 2.99 17.68
CA TRP A 118 3.21 3.37 16.52
C TRP A 118 4.39 2.42 16.36
N VAL A 119 4.38 1.63 15.29
CA VAL A 119 5.47 0.75 14.90
C VAL A 119 6.41 1.53 13.99
N TYR A 120 7.49 1.99 14.55
CA TYR A 120 8.54 2.70 13.82
C TYR A 120 9.62 1.71 13.37
N TYR A 121 10.00 1.78 12.10
CA TYR A 121 11.06 0.97 11.53
C TYR A 121 12.26 1.84 11.15
N GLU A 122 13.33 1.75 11.92
CA GLU A 122 14.52 2.60 11.76
C GLU A 122 15.26 2.38 10.42
N GLY A 123 15.03 1.24 9.76
CA GLY A 123 15.71 0.88 8.53
C GLY A 123 15.35 1.77 7.32
N ASN A 124 14.16 2.35 7.28
CA ASN A 124 13.71 3.19 6.17
C ASN A 124 12.97 4.47 6.57
N ASP A 125 12.30 4.52 7.72
CA ASP A 125 11.43 5.63 8.12
C ASP A 125 12.13 7.01 8.07
N LEU A 126 13.41 7.07 8.44
CA LEU A 126 14.19 8.32 8.35
C LEU A 126 14.41 8.79 6.91
N LEU A 127 14.63 7.85 5.98
CA LEU A 127 14.78 8.16 4.57
C LEU A 127 13.44 8.56 3.95
N ASP A 128 12.36 7.91 4.39
CA ASP A 128 11.01 8.17 3.91
C ASP A 128 10.56 9.57 4.31
N ILE A 129 10.82 10.04 5.53
CA ILE A 129 10.57 11.43 5.93
C ILE A 129 11.21 12.42 4.95
N TYR A 130 12.46 12.18 4.54
CA TYR A 130 13.16 13.07 3.60
C TYR A 130 12.45 13.18 2.25
N ASN A 131 11.85 12.09 1.78
CA ASN A 131 11.09 12.06 0.54
C ASN A 131 9.68 12.63 0.72
N GLU A 132 9.01 12.29 1.80
CA GLU A 132 7.63 12.66 2.10
C GLU A 132 7.45 14.16 2.32
N LYS A 133 8.41 14.83 2.96
CA LYS A 133 8.35 16.30 3.16
C LYS A 133 8.44 17.13 1.89
N LYS A 134 8.69 16.51 0.72
CA LYS A 134 8.58 17.17 -0.58
C LYS A 134 7.13 17.28 -1.05
N ASN A 135 6.22 16.54 -0.43
CA ASN A 135 4.80 16.54 -0.77
C ASN A 135 4.04 17.61 0.03
N LYS A 136 3.55 18.63 -0.67
CA LYS A 136 2.83 19.74 -0.04
C LYS A 136 1.55 19.31 0.68
N ILE A 137 0.83 18.29 0.18
CA ILE A 137 -0.39 17.79 0.84
C ILE A 137 -0.03 17.18 2.20
N LEU A 138 1.08 16.43 2.28
CA LEU A 138 1.53 15.87 3.56
C LEU A 138 1.92 16.95 4.58
N LEU A 139 2.53 18.05 4.12
CA LEU A 139 2.88 19.14 5.02
C LEU A 139 1.65 19.84 5.61
N ASN A 140 0.53 19.87 4.89
CA ASN A 140 -0.71 20.42 5.42
C ASN A 140 -1.23 19.64 6.64
N TYR A 141 -0.88 18.35 6.78
CA TYR A 141 -1.27 17.55 7.96
C TYR A 141 -0.60 17.98 9.27
N PHE A 142 0.39 18.88 9.24
CA PHE A 142 0.88 19.55 10.46
C PHE A 142 -0.12 20.55 11.02
N ASP A 143 -1.01 21.11 10.17
CA ASP A 143 -2.15 21.87 10.65
C ASP A 143 -3.16 20.92 11.32
N LYS A 144 -3.58 21.25 12.54
CA LYS A 144 -4.48 20.41 13.35
C LYS A 144 -5.85 20.24 12.67
N GLU A 145 -6.33 21.26 12.01
CA GLU A 145 -7.65 21.27 11.39
C GLU A 145 -7.68 20.66 9.98
N PHE A 146 -6.50 20.46 9.36
CA PHE A 146 -6.44 19.95 8.01
C PHE A 146 -6.81 18.47 7.96
N LYS A 147 -7.78 18.15 7.09
CA LYS A 147 -8.20 16.80 6.69
C LYS A 147 -8.62 16.82 5.22
N GLN A 148 -8.49 15.69 4.56
CA GLN A 148 -9.03 15.46 3.21
C GLN A 148 -10.41 14.79 3.26
N ASP A 149 -10.81 14.24 4.43
CA ASP A 149 -12.04 13.47 4.64
C ASP A 149 -12.15 12.26 3.69
N LEU A 150 -11.04 11.52 3.52
CA LEU A 150 -10.91 10.45 2.54
C LEU A 150 -11.96 9.35 2.70
N TYR A 151 -12.36 9.04 3.92
CA TYR A 151 -13.39 8.04 4.20
C TYR A 151 -14.75 8.37 3.57
N LYS A 152 -15.07 9.67 3.38
CA LYS A 152 -16.32 10.12 2.75
C LYS A 152 -16.33 9.87 1.24
N ILE A 153 -15.15 9.74 0.63
CA ILE A 153 -14.98 9.60 -0.81
C ILE A 153 -14.35 8.26 -1.21
N GLN A 154 -14.40 7.25 -0.31
CA GLN A 154 -13.75 5.95 -0.54
C GLN A 154 -14.13 5.32 -1.88
N ASN A 155 -15.41 5.33 -2.27
CA ASN A 155 -15.84 4.81 -3.57
C ASN A 155 -15.15 5.49 -4.77
N SER A 156 -14.89 6.79 -4.66
CA SER A 156 -14.20 7.55 -5.71
C SER A 156 -12.70 7.22 -5.73
N ILE A 157 -12.11 6.98 -4.55
CA ILE A 157 -10.74 6.49 -4.41
C ILE A 157 -10.61 5.10 -5.04
N ASP A 158 -11.51 4.18 -4.74
CA ASP A 158 -11.52 2.82 -5.29
C ASP A 158 -11.56 2.84 -6.82
N ASN A 159 -12.50 3.60 -7.37
CA ASN A 159 -12.62 3.74 -8.82
C ASN A 159 -11.33 4.30 -9.45
N LYS A 160 -10.69 5.26 -8.79
CA LYS A 160 -9.44 5.85 -9.27
C LYS A 160 -8.30 4.84 -9.25
N ILE A 161 -8.15 4.10 -8.15
CA ILE A 161 -7.10 3.07 -8.03
C ILE A 161 -7.32 1.98 -9.08
N LEU A 162 -8.56 1.48 -9.24
CA LEU A 162 -8.88 0.45 -10.21
C LEU A 162 -8.61 0.90 -11.65
N LYS A 163 -8.97 2.13 -12.01
CA LYS A 163 -8.63 2.71 -13.32
C LYS A 163 -7.11 2.76 -13.54
N LEU A 164 -6.34 3.13 -12.52
CA LEU A 164 -4.88 3.17 -12.61
C LEU A 164 -4.27 1.77 -12.78
N ILE A 165 -4.77 0.78 -12.04
CA ILE A 165 -4.35 -0.61 -12.16
C ILE A 165 -4.65 -1.13 -13.59
N GLU A 166 -5.85 -0.86 -14.11
CA GLU A 166 -6.21 -1.26 -15.46
C GLU A 166 -5.31 -0.61 -16.53
N GLN A 167 -5.02 0.67 -16.39
CA GLN A 167 -4.11 1.38 -17.30
C GLN A 167 -2.69 0.78 -17.24
N GLN A 168 -2.18 0.50 -16.05
CA GLN A 168 -0.87 -0.14 -15.88
C GLN A 168 -0.85 -1.53 -16.51
N TYR A 169 -1.92 -2.32 -16.33
CA TYR A 169 -2.03 -3.64 -16.94
C TYR A 169 -2.04 -3.57 -18.48
N LYS A 170 -2.82 -2.65 -19.07
CA LYS A 170 -2.83 -2.43 -20.52
C LYS A 170 -1.46 -2.04 -21.06
N ASN A 171 -0.76 -1.13 -20.35
CA ASN A 171 0.60 -0.73 -20.71
C ASN A 171 1.60 -1.88 -20.60
N TYR A 172 1.50 -2.71 -19.55
CA TYR A 172 2.32 -3.91 -19.40
C TYR A 172 2.12 -4.87 -20.56
N GLN A 173 0.87 -5.18 -20.91
CA GLN A 173 0.56 -6.07 -22.04
C GLN A 173 1.13 -5.51 -23.34
N LYS A 174 0.90 -4.23 -23.63
CA LYS A 174 1.46 -3.57 -24.82
C LYS A 174 2.99 -3.68 -24.87
N ASN A 175 3.67 -3.41 -23.78
CA ASN A 175 5.12 -3.48 -23.70
C ASN A 175 5.63 -4.92 -23.84
N LYS A 176 4.93 -5.91 -23.30
CA LYS A 176 5.24 -7.33 -23.48
C LYS A 176 5.20 -7.74 -24.94
N TYR A 177 4.18 -7.33 -25.69
CA TYR A 177 4.11 -7.61 -27.12
C TYR A 177 5.23 -6.88 -27.89
N ILE A 178 5.46 -5.60 -27.60
CA ILE A 178 6.54 -4.83 -28.23
C ILE A 178 7.90 -5.46 -27.97
N SER A 179 8.20 -5.86 -26.73
CA SER A 179 9.47 -6.49 -26.40
C SER A 179 9.64 -7.85 -27.07
N PHE A 180 8.57 -8.63 -27.18
CA PHE A 180 8.55 -9.89 -27.94
C PHE A 180 8.85 -9.65 -29.43
N PHE A 181 8.15 -8.72 -30.09
CA PHE A 181 8.37 -8.43 -31.52
C PHE A 181 9.75 -7.82 -31.78
N LEU A 182 10.26 -7.00 -30.87
CA LEU A 182 11.60 -6.41 -31.04
C LEU A 182 12.73 -7.38 -30.68
N LEU A 183 12.43 -8.60 -30.21
CA LEU A 183 13.42 -9.57 -29.76
C LEU A 183 14.47 -8.95 -28.80
N SER A 184 14.05 -8.02 -27.96
CA SER A 184 14.95 -7.25 -27.11
C SER A 184 15.78 -8.14 -26.17
N GLU A 185 15.16 -9.16 -25.59
CA GLU A 185 15.85 -10.13 -24.73
C GLU A 185 16.86 -10.99 -25.51
N VAL A 186 16.52 -11.39 -26.73
CA VAL A 186 17.42 -12.16 -27.59
C VAL A 186 18.63 -11.29 -28.01
N ARG A 187 18.41 -10.02 -28.34
CA ARG A 187 19.48 -9.08 -28.66
C ARG A 187 20.39 -8.80 -27.48
N GLU A 188 19.83 -8.68 -26.29
CA GLU A 188 20.59 -8.44 -25.07
C GLU A 188 21.41 -9.68 -24.66
N ASN A 189 20.84 -10.86 -24.75
CA ASN A 189 21.54 -12.11 -24.53
C ASN A 189 22.67 -12.34 -25.57
N LEU A 190 22.42 -12.06 -26.85
CA LEU A 190 23.44 -12.11 -27.89
C LEU A 190 24.59 -11.09 -27.68
N LYS A 191 24.23 -9.86 -27.27
CA LYS A 191 25.25 -8.86 -26.91
C LYS A 191 26.11 -9.28 -25.73
N ASN A 192 25.50 -9.90 -24.72
CA ASN A 192 26.22 -10.38 -23.54
C ASN A 192 27.10 -11.60 -23.86
N PHE A 193 26.63 -12.50 -24.71
CA PHE A 193 27.40 -13.64 -25.22
C PHE A 193 28.60 -13.18 -26.03
N LEU A 194 28.42 -12.24 -26.97
CA LEU A 194 29.47 -11.70 -27.80
C LEU A 194 30.51 -10.87 -27.03
N LYS A 195 30.12 -10.29 -25.88
CA LYS A 195 31.02 -9.56 -24.99
C LYS A 195 31.79 -10.43 -24.00
N GLY A 196 31.65 -11.76 -24.07
CA GLY A 196 32.33 -12.69 -23.18
C GLY A 196 32.00 -12.55 -21.68
N LYS A 197 30.92 -11.83 -21.33
CA LYS A 197 30.47 -11.71 -19.97
C LYS A 197 29.69 -12.98 -19.59
N LYS A 198 30.23 -13.77 -18.65
CA LYS A 198 29.44 -14.79 -17.98
C LYS A 198 28.14 -14.16 -17.46
N SER A 199 27.01 -14.71 -17.85
CA SER A 199 25.70 -14.24 -17.39
C SER A 199 25.58 -14.47 -15.89
N ASN A 200 25.87 -13.43 -15.10
CA ASN A 200 25.21 -13.31 -13.83
C ASN A 200 23.75 -12.98 -14.20
N GLN A 201 22.90 -13.99 -14.18
CA GLN A 201 21.48 -13.77 -14.38
C GLN A 201 21.01 -12.77 -13.31
N PRO A 202 20.61 -11.54 -13.68
CA PRO A 202 19.83 -10.76 -12.77
C PRO A 202 18.45 -11.44 -12.73
N TYR A 203 18.10 -12.02 -11.62
CA TYR A 203 16.70 -12.33 -11.35
C TYR A 203 15.94 -11.03 -11.59
N LEU A 204 15.15 -10.99 -12.67
CA LEU A 204 14.19 -9.93 -12.88
C LEU A 204 13.17 -10.04 -11.72
N LYS A 205 13.41 -9.29 -10.65
CA LYS A 205 12.41 -9.04 -9.63
C LYS A 205 11.32 -8.21 -10.31
N PHE A 206 10.33 -8.89 -10.88
CA PHE A 206 9.11 -8.23 -11.31
C PHE A 206 8.43 -7.68 -10.07
N LYS A 207 8.47 -6.37 -9.91
CA LYS A 207 7.86 -5.63 -8.81
C LYS A 207 6.33 -5.51 -8.96
N TYR A 208 5.74 -6.22 -9.93
CA TYR A 208 4.31 -6.20 -10.21
C TYR A 208 3.79 -7.61 -10.41
N ASN A 209 3.15 -8.13 -9.37
CA ASN A 209 2.38 -9.35 -9.47
C ASN A 209 1.06 -9.03 -10.16
N VAL A 210 0.93 -9.42 -11.44
CA VAL A 210 -0.36 -9.41 -12.13
C VAL A 210 -0.90 -10.83 -12.03
N PRO A 211 -2.10 -11.05 -11.47
CA PRO A 211 -2.72 -12.38 -11.46
C PRO A 211 -2.96 -12.86 -12.89
N ARG A 212 -2.69 -14.14 -13.14
CA ARG A 212 -3.08 -14.82 -14.36
C ARG A 212 -4.59 -15.03 -14.37
#